data_03fad18bbaff2ce01058b1933a7d28c6
#
_entry.id   03fad18bbaff2ce01058b1933a7d28c6
#
_cell.length_a   1.000
_cell.length_b   1.000
_cell.length_c   1.000
_cell.angle_alpha   90.00
_cell.angle_beta   90.00
_cell.angle_gamma   90.00
#
_symmetry.space_group_name_H-M   'P 1'
#
loop_
_entity.id
_entity.type
_entity.pdbx_description
1 polymer ?
#
loop_
_entity_poly.entity_id
_entity_poly.type
_entity_poly.pdbx_seq_one_letter_code
_entity_poly.pdbx_strand_id
1 'polypeptide(L)'
;FTVPDSATLGDAWALLASHKLGQAPVVNAQGVLVGLVSRADLLRADRLPGPDAHALAWRALLLQAVTEVMWTPVPSASADTDIRRVARVLLDTGLPGLPVVDDAGQVHGFVSRTDILRAVVADPPLDLWT
;
A
#
# COMPACT_ATOMS: atom_id res chain seq x y z
N PHE A 1 -6.37 -7.54 4.50
CA PHE A 1 -5.60 -8.18 3.42
C PHE A 1 -4.16 -7.66 3.44
N THR A 2 -3.20 -8.56 3.41
CA THR A 2 -1.78 -8.22 3.43
C THR A 2 -1.01 -9.09 2.44
N VAL A 3 0.19 -8.61 2.05
CA VAL A 3 1.11 -9.36 1.20
C VAL A 3 2.31 -9.77 2.06
N PRO A 4 2.70 -11.05 2.08
CA PRO A 4 3.89 -11.45 2.83
C PRO A 4 5.16 -10.91 2.19
N ASP A 5 6.16 -10.59 3.01
CA ASP A 5 7.44 -10.08 2.51
C ASP A 5 8.24 -11.12 1.71
N SER A 6 7.87 -12.39 1.86
CA SER A 6 8.44 -13.49 1.06
C SER A 6 7.85 -13.59 -0.35
N ALA A 7 6.82 -12.80 -0.67
CA ALA A 7 6.16 -12.85 -1.97
C ALA A 7 7.06 -12.30 -3.08
N THR A 8 6.84 -12.82 -4.29
CA THR A 8 7.42 -12.26 -5.51
C THR A 8 6.51 -11.17 -6.07
N LEU A 9 7.01 -10.42 -7.06
CA LEU A 9 6.18 -9.45 -7.78
C LEU A 9 4.97 -10.13 -8.43
N GLY A 10 5.16 -11.31 -9.00
CA GLY A 10 4.07 -12.07 -9.60
C GLY A 10 3.01 -12.46 -8.58
N ASP A 11 3.44 -12.89 -7.39
CA ASP A 11 2.53 -13.21 -6.29
C ASP A 11 1.75 -11.97 -5.85
N ALA A 12 2.45 -10.85 -5.65
CA ALA A 12 1.81 -9.59 -5.24
C ALA A 12 0.79 -9.12 -6.28
N TRP A 13 1.16 -9.17 -7.56
CA TRP A 13 0.26 -8.79 -8.64
C TRP A 13 -1.01 -9.66 -8.64
N ALA A 14 -0.83 -10.99 -8.52
CA ALA A 14 -1.97 -11.92 -8.51
C ALA A 14 -2.89 -11.66 -7.32
N LEU A 15 -2.32 -11.40 -6.13
CA LEU A 15 -3.11 -11.10 -4.94
C LEU A 15 -3.90 -9.79 -5.09
N LEU A 16 -3.26 -8.73 -5.57
CA LEU A 16 -3.95 -7.45 -5.79
C LEU A 16 -5.05 -7.58 -6.84
N ALA A 17 -4.78 -8.29 -7.92
CA ALA A 17 -5.75 -8.47 -9.00
C ALA A 17 -6.94 -9.31 -8.56
N SER A 18 -6.71 -10.42 -7.84
CA SER A 18 -7.79 -11.30 -7.40
C SER A 18 -8.71 -10.66 -6.37
N HIS A 19 -8.19 -9.75 -5.56
CA HIS A 19 -8.98 -9.01 -4.57
C HIS A 19 -9.43 -7.63 -5.07
N LYS A 20 -9.11 -7.30 -6.32
CA LYS A 20 -9.45 -6.00 -6.95
C LYS A 20 -8.95 -4.81 -6.14
N LEU A 21 -7.75 -4.93 -5.61
CA LEU A 21 -7.12 -3.90 -4.80
C LEU A 21 -6.06 -3.13 -5.59
N GLY A 22 -5.95 -1.84 -5.33
CA GLY A 22 -4.90 -1.01 -5.92
C GLY A 22 -3.60 -1.06 -5.16
N GLN A 23 -3.64 -1.48 -3.89
CA GLN A 23 -2.49 -1.49 -2.99
C GLN A 23 -2.73 -2.40 -1.81
N ALA A 24 -1.67 -2.81 -1.15
CA ALA A 24 -1.75 -3.62 0.06
C ALA A 24 -0.49 -3.43 0.92
N PRO A 25 -0.64 -3.51 2.25
CA PRO A 25 0.52 -3.53 3.13
C PRO A 25 1.29 -4.84 3.00
N VAL A 26 2.63 -4.72 3.10
CA VAL A 26 3.53 -5.87 3.12
C VAL A 26 3.92 -6.12 4.56
N VAL A 27 3.82 -7.36 5.00
CA VAL A 27 4.10 -7.76 6.38
C VAL A 27 5.14 -8.87 6.42
N ASN A 28 5.88 -8.93 7.52
CA ASN A 28 6.82 -10.03 7.75
C ASN A 28 6.10 -11.28 8.32
N ALA A 29 6.87 -12.31 8.66
CA ALA A 29 6.33 -13.56 9.16
C ALA A 29 5.55 -13.40 10.48
N GLN A 30 5.83 -12.33 11.24
CA GLN A 30 5.14 -12.02 12.49
C GLN A 30 3.93 -11.11 12.30
N GLY A 31 3.60 -10.76 11.05
CA GLY A 31 2.47 -9.87 10.75
C GLY A 31 2.77 -8.39 10.92
N VAL A 32 4.04 -8.04 11.16
CA VAL A 32 4.45 -6.64 11.35
C VAL A 32 4.62 -5.95 10.01
N LEU A 33 4.12 -4.72 9.92
CA LEU A 33 4.22 -3.89 8.72
C LEU A 33 5.68 -3.62 8.36
N VAL A 34 6.06 -3.92 7.13
CA VAL A 34 7.41 -3.65 6.62
C VAL A 34 7.42 -2.81 5.34
N GLY A 35 6.30 -2.72 4.63
CA GLY A 35 6.24 -1.96 3.40
C GLY A 35 4.84 -1.80 2.86
N LEU A 36 4.75 -1.14 1.71
CA LEU A 36 3.49 -0.97 0.97
C LEU A 36 3.77 -1.24 -0.50
N VAL A 37 2.92 -2.02 -1.14
CA VAL A 37 3.01 -2.29 -2.57
C VAL A 37 1.74 -1.85 -3.27
N SER A 38 1.87 -1.25 -4.45
CA SER A 38 0.74 -0.82 -5.26
C SER A 38 0.82 -1.38 -6.66
N ARG A 39 -0.33 -1.47 -7.33
CA ARG A 39 -0.37 -1.89 -8.75
C ARG A 39 0.40 -0.90 -9.62
N ALA A 40 0.31 0.39 -9.32
CA ALA A 40 1.04 1.42 -10.05
C ALA A 40 2.55 1.21 -9.97
N ASP A 41 3.06 0.86 -8.78
CA ASP A 41 4.50 0.59 -8.60
C ASP A 41 4.93 -0.65 -9.36
N LEU A 42 4.10 -1.68 -9.41
CA LEU A 42 4.41 -2.92 -10.14
C LEU A 42 4.46 -2.70 -11.65
N LEU A 43 3.71 -1.70 -12.15
CA LEU A 43 3.61 -1.39 -13.57
C LEU A 43 4.51 -0.24 -14.02
N ARG A 44 5.42 0.21 -13.18
CA ARG A 44 6.32 1.30 -13.56
C ARG A 44 7.13 0.94 -14.80
N ALA A 45 7.15 1.86 -15.77
CA ALA A 45 7.78 1.63 -17.07
C ALA A 45 9.28 1.32 -16.96
N ASP A 46 9.95 1.88 -15.96
CA ASP A 46 11.39 1.66 -15.74
C ASP A 46 11.73 0.26 -15.23
N ARG A 47 10.72 -0.52 -14.81
CA ARG A 47 10.88 -1.89 -14.33
C ARG A 47 10.44 -2.94 -15.35
N LEU A 48 9.58 -2.54 -16.28
CA LEU A 48 9.02 -3.48 -17.25
C LEU A 48 10.05 -3.79 -18.33
N PRO A 49 10.17 -5.06 -18.76
CA PRO A 49 10.93 -5.41 -19.96
C PRO A 49 10.35 -4.70 -21.16
N GLY A 50 11.18 -4.42 -22.17
CA GLY A 50 10.72 -3.84 -23.42
C GLY A 50 9.74 -4.76 -24.16
N PRO A 51 8.95 -4.21 -25.11
CA PRO A 51 7.95 -5.02 -25.83
C PRO A 51 8.55 -6.16 -26.62
N ASP A 52 9.83 -6.07 -27.00
CA ASP A 52 10.53 -7.13 -27.72
C ASP A 52 11.30 -8.06 -26.81
N ALA A 53 11.16 -7.93 -25.50
CA ALA A 53 11.89 -8.76 -24.54
C ALA A 53 11.41 -10.21 -24.59
N HIS A 54 12.34 -11.12 -24.37
CA HIS A 54 12.03 -12.54 -24.27
C HIS A 54 11.15 -12.84 -23.06
N ALA A 55 10.41 -13.95 -23.14
CA ALA A 55 9.60 -14.45 -22.04
C ALA A 55 10.42 -14.62 -20.74
N LEU A 56 11.72 -14.94 -20.84
CA LEU A 56 12.60 -15.06 -19.69
C LEU A 56 12.79 -13.75 -18.94
N ALA A 57 12.81 -12.61 -19.64
CA ALA A 57 12.94 -11.31 -19.01
C ALA A 57 11.68 -10.97 -18.19
N TRP A 58 10.50 -11.27 -18.73
CA TRP A 58 9.24 -11.10 -18.00
C TRP A 58 9.15 -12.03 -16.79
N ARG A 59 9.58 -13.29 -16.97
CA ARG A 59 9.61 -14.23 -15.85
C ARG A 59 10.57 -13.78 -14.76
N ALA A 60 11.74 -13.26 -15.13
CA ALA A 60 12.70 -12.74 -14.17
C ALA A 60 12.12 -11.58 -13.36
N LEU A 61 11.39 -10.67 -14.02
CA LEU A 61 10.70 -9.57 -13.34
C LEU A 61 9.70 -10.12 -12.33
N LEU A 62 8.86 -11.07 -12.72
CA LEU A 62 7.83 -11.63 -11.86
C LEU A 62 8.39 -12.41 -10.67
N LEU A 63 9.62 -12.90 -10.77
CA LEU A 63 10.29 -13.63 -9.69
C LEU A 63 11.09 -12.72 -8.75
N GLN A 64 11.21 -11.42 -9.04
CA GLN A 64 11.83 -10.49 -8.10
C GLN A 64 11.06 -10.46 -6.78
N ALA A 65 11.79 -10.25 -5.69
CA ALA A 65 11.17 -10.15 -4.37
C ALA A 65 10.37 -8.87 -4.25
N VAL A 66 9.20 -8.94 -3.63
CA VAL A 66 8.35 -7.76 -3.40
C VAL A 66 9.08 -6.71 -2.55
N THR A 67 9.99 -7.13 -1.69
CA THR A 67 10.80 -6.24 -0.85
C THR A 67 11.69 -5.31 -1.65
N GLU A 68 12.03 -5.66 -2.90
CA GLU A 68 12.85 -4.81 -3.76
C GLU A 68 12.07 -3.65 -4.38
N VAL A 69 10.75 -3.74 -4.41
CA VAL A 69 9.91 -2.73 -5.08
C VAL A 69 8.92 -2.05 -4.14
N MET A 70 8.72 -2.58 -2.95
CA MET A 70 7.79 -1.99 -2.00
C MET A 70 8.27 -0.63 -1.52
N TRP A 71 7.33 0.23 -1.17
CA TRP A 71 7.60 1.48 -0.50
C TRP A 71 7.95 1.20 0.97
N THR A 72 9.10 1.68 1.43
CA THR A 72 9.53 1.52 2.83
C THR A 72 10.49 2.65 3.21
N PRO A 73 10.45 3.18 4.44
CA PRO A 73 9.45 2.89 5.48
C PRO A 73 8.08 3.44 5.12
N VAL A 74 7.02 2.85 5.66
CA VAL A 74 5.65 3.28 5.40
C VAL A 74 5.11 4.00 6.62
N PRO A 75 4.58 5.24 6.46
CA PRO A 75 3.84 5.85 7.54
C PRO A 75 2.58 5.01 7.83
N SER A 76 2.20 4.96 9.08
CA SER A 76 1.04 4.19 9.51
C SER A 76 0.20 5.00 10.49
N ALA A 77 -1.05 4.57 10.66
CA ALA A 77 -1.96 5.12 11.65
C ALA A 77 -2.26 4.08 12.70
N SER A 78 -2.70 4.51 13.88
CA SER A 78 -3.28 3.64 14.89
C SER A 78 -4.80 3.87 14.94
N ALA A 79 -5.50 3.04 15.69
CA ALA A 79 -6.94 3.21 15.88
C ALA A 79 -7.30 4.58 16.49
N ASP A 80 -6.38 5.19 17.22
CA ASP A 80 -6.59 6.47 17.91
C ASP A 80 -6.10 7.68 17.11
N THR A 81 -5.55 7.48 15.93
CA THR A 81 -5.02 8.59 15.13
C THR A 81 -6.17 9.47 14.62
N ASP A 82 -6.03 10.79 14.85
CA ASP A 82 -7.00 11.76 14.35
C ASP A 82 -7.05 11.71 12.82
N ILE A 83 -8.26 11.71 12.28
CA ILE A 83 -8.49 11.65 10.83
C ILE A 83 -7.82 12.82 10.08
N ARG A 84 -7.74 14.00 10.72
CA ARG A 84 -7.07 15.15 10.10
C ARG A 84 -5.58 14.93 9.96
N ARG A 85 -4.97 14.21 10.91
CA ARG A 85 -3.56 13.85 10.83
C ARG A 85 -3.33 12.84 9.71
N VAL A 86 -4.21 11.84 9.58
CA VAL A 86 -4.15 10.88 8.48
C VAL A 86 -4.24 11.59 7.14
N ALA A 87 -5.20 12.51 7.01
CA ALA A 87 -5.38 13.29 5.79
C ALA A 87 -4.11 14.12 5.46
N ARG A 88 -3.49 14.72 6.48
CA ARG A 88 -2.26 15.48 6.29
C ARG A 88 -1.11 14.60 5.77
N VAL A 89 -0.95 13.41 6.33
CA VAL A 89 0.09 12.48 5.90
C VAL A 89 -0.15 12.05 4.46
N LEU A 90 -1.40 11.77 4.08
CA LEU A 90 -1.74 11.39 2.71
C LEU A 90 -1.45 12.53 1.72
N LEU A 91 -1.76 13.77 2.10
CA LEU A 91 -1.44 14.92 1.27
C LEU A 91 0.07 15.13 1.11
N ASP A 92 0.82 15.01 2.21
CA ASP A 92 2.25 15.26 2.21
C ASP A 92 3.04 14.18 1.48
N THR A 93 2.58 12.92 1.55
CA THR A 93 3.29 11.78 0.96
C THR A 93 2.80 11.42 -0.44
N GLY A 94 1.58 11.84 -0.79
CA GLY A 94 0.95 11.41 -2.04
C GLY A 94 0.44 9.98 -2.01
N LEU A 95 0.50 9.31 -0.87
CA LEU A 95 0.01 7.92 -0.75
C LEU A 95 -1.51 7.88 -0.88
N PRO A 96 -2.05 6.82 -1.46
CA PRO A 96 -3.50 6.68 -1.59
C PRO A 96 -4.20 6.22 -0.32
N GLY A 97 -3.44 5.80 0.69
CA GLY A 97 -3.97 5.36 1.97
C GLY A 97 -2.84 4.99 2.93
N LEU A 98 -3.20 4.69 4.17
CA LEU A 98 -2.27 4.30 5.22
C LEU A 98 -2.71 2.98 5.86
N PRO A 99 -1.77 2.08 6.17
CA PRO A 99 -2.07 0.94 7.03
C PRO A 99 -2.39 1.39 8.44
N VAL A 100 -3.31 0.70 9.10
CA VAL A 100 -3.63 0.89 10.51
C VAL A 100 -2.97 -0.24 11.28
N VAL A 101 -2.12 0.11 12.24
CA VAL A 101 -1.34 -0.86 13.01
C VAL A 101 -1.59 -0.70 14.50
N ASP A 102 -1.32 -1.77 15.25
CA ASP A 102 -1.34 -1.73 16.72
C ASP A 102 0.05 -1.36 17.27
N ASP A 103 0.20 -1.38 18.59
CA ASP A 103 1.44 -1.04 19.27
C ASP A 103 2.58 -2.00 18.94
N ALA A 104 2.26 -3.22 18.54
CA ALA A 104 3.24 -4.23 18.11
C ALA A 104 3.61 -4.11 16.64
N GLY A 105 3.01 -3.16 15.90
CA GLY A 105 3.25 -2.97 14.48
C GLY A 105 2.45 -3.90 13.58
N GLN A 106 1.55 -4.68 14.14
CA GLN A 106 0.72 -5.59 13.35
C GLN A 106 -0.40 -4.85 12.63
N VAL A 107 -0.65 -5.21 11.37
CA VAL A 107 -1.64 -4.55 10.54
C VAL A 107 -3.04 -5.05 10.90
N HIS A 108 -3.94 -4.11 11.22
CA HIS A 108 -5.35 -4.39 11.52
C HIS A 108 -6.30 -3.86 10.45
N GLY A 109 -5.83 -2.98 9.59
CA GLY A 109 -6.69 -2.40 8.58
C GLY A 109 -5.93 -1.46 7.67
N PHE A 110 -6.69 -0.78 6.82
CA PHE A 110 -6.15 0.17 5.86
C PHE A 110 -7.15 1.30 5.68
N VAL A 111 -6.69 2.54 5.78
CA VAL A 111 -7.54 3.72 5.59
C VAL A 111 -7.14 4.42 4.30
N SER A 112 -8.08 4.58 3.38
CA SER A 112 -7.86 5.21 2.09
C SER A 112 -8.33 6.66 2.08
N ARG A 113 -7.96 7.41 1.02
CA ARG A 113 -8.49 8.76 0.79
C ARG A 113 -10.01 8.75 0.71
N THR A 114 -10.58 7.74 0.08
CA THR A 114 -12.04 7.59 -0.04
C THR A 114 -12.69 7.44 1.33
N ASP A 115 -12.08 6.65 2.22
CA ASP A 115 -12.60 6.47 3.58
C ASP A 115 -12.60 7.80 4.35
N ILE A 116 -11.53 8.59 4.20
CA ILE A 116 -11.42 9.89 4.85
C ILE A 116 -12.48 10.85 4.31
N LEU A 117 -12.67 10.88 3.00
CA LEU A 117 -13.66 11.73 2.38
C LEU A 117 -15.07 11.37 2.86
N ARG A 118 -15.36 10.08 2.95
CA ARG A 118 -16.65 9.60 3.47
C ARG A 118 -16.90 10.07 4.90
N ALA A 119 -15.88 9.97 5.74
CA ALA A 119 -15.98 10.40 7.14
C ALA A 119 -16.20 11.92 7.24
N VAL A 120 -15.51 12.72 6.43
CA VAL A 120 -15.64 14.17 6.42
C VAL A 120 -17.03 14.60 5.94
N VAL A 121 -17.58 13.93 4.94
CA VAL A 121 -18.92 14.21 4.43
C VAL A 121 -20.00 13.86 5.46
N ALA A 122 -19.83 12.74 6.17
CA ALA A 122 -20.80 12.27 7.15
C ALA A 122 -20.82 13.14 8.43
N ASP A 123 -19.65 13.64 8.83
CA ASP A 123 -19.49 14.43 10.06
C ASP A 123 -18.35 15.45 9.86
N PRO A 124 -18.60 16.52 9.08
CA PRO A 124 -17.54 17.46 8.73
C PRO A 124 -17.07 18.24 9.96
N PRO A 125 -15.73 18.28 10.20
CA PRO A 125 -15.18 19.12 11.27
C PRO A 125 -15.44 20.59 10.98
N LEU A 126 -15.85 21.35 12.00
CA LEU A 126 -16.17 22.77 11.85
C LEU A 126 -15.00 23.61 11.33
N ASP A 127 -13.80 23.28 11.73
CA ASP A 127 -12.59 24.01 11.33
C ASP A 127 -12.20 23.83 9.85
N LEU A 128 -12.82 22.89 9.14
CA LEU A 128 -12.62 22.77 7.70
C LEU A 128 -13.35 23.86 6.91
N TRP A 129 -14.31 24.54 7.53
CA TRP A 129 -15.14 25.55 6.89
C TRP A 129 -14.74 26.98 7.23
N THR A 130 -13.71 27.14 8.03
CA THR A 130 -13.20 28.46 8.44
C THR A 130 -11.81 28.81 7.82
#